data_52be8d214037b189b8fe4d31989e33ad
#
_entry.id   52be8d214037b189b8fe4d31989e33ad
#
_cell.length_a   1.000
_cell.length_b   1.000
_cell.length_c   1.000
_cell.angle_alpha   90.00
_cell.angle_beta   90.00
_cell.angle_gamma   90.00
#
_symmetry.space_group_name_H-M   'P 1'
#
loop_
_entity.id
_entity.type
_entity.pdbx_description
1 polymer ?
#
loop_
_entity_poly.entity_id
_entity_poly.type
_entity_poly.pdbx_seq_one_letter_code
_entity_poly.pdbx_strand_id
1 'polypeptide(L)'
;MTKVTIPQMDANLVDVTITRWNYAVGDAVQEGDCLAELTTDKAVYELSVPVSGTLLAIYAQTKSVVPVKYVIAIIGSADEVVPTEPPPENAVLMAAYQDPLATATRVEAKEKAPRIRATPRARRLAVEHNLDLAKIQAETNAKVIDEKVLAPYLNQ
;
A
#
# COMPACT_ATOMS: atom_id res chain seq x y z
N MET A 1 26.70 -10.61 2.70
CA MET A 1 25.26 -10.19 2.61
C MET A 1 24.66 -10.63 1.30
N THR A 2 23.54 -11.31 1.34
CA THR A 2 22.75 -11.68 0.16
C THR A 2 21.40 -10.98 0.20
N LYS A 3 21.08 -10.28 -0.88
CA LYS A 3 19.77 -9.61 -1.03
C LYS A 3 18.73 -10.64 -1.44
N VAL A 4 17.63 -10.72 -0.70
CA VAL A 4 16.47 -11.55 -1.07
C VAL A 4 15.49 -10.68 -1.83
N THR A 5 15.30 -11.00 -3.10
CA THR A 5 14.39 -10.27 -4.00
C THR A 5 13.20 -11.12 -4.34
N ILE A 6 12.10 -10.49 -4.69
CA ILE A 6 10.94 -11.18 -5.23
C ILE A 6 11.25 -11.70 -6.62
N PRO A 7 11.24 -13.03 -6.84
CA PRO A 7 11.47 -13.59 -8.14
C PRO A 7 10.30 -13.32 -9.09
N GLN A 8 10.58 -13.21 -10.36
CA GLN A 8 9.55 -13.14 -11.39
C GLN A 8 9.05 -14.55 -11.69
N MET A 9 7.95 -14.93 -11.06
CA MET A 9 7.37 -16.28 -11.17
C MET A 9 6.50 -16.43 -12.42
N ASP A 10 5.95 -15.34 -12.93
CA ASP A 10 5.12 -15.30 -14.13
C ASP A 10 5.52 -14.09 -15.00
N ALA A 11 5.42 -14.23 -16.32
CA ALA A 11 5.74 -13.16 -17.27
C ALA A 11 4.81 -11.93 -17.11
N ASN A 12 3.60 -12.15 -16.63
CA ASN A 12 2.60 -11.10 -16.38
C ASN A 12 2.54 -10.62 -14.94
N LEU A 13 3.38 -11.18 -14.05
CA LEU A 13 3.41 -10.79 -12.66
C LEU A 13 4.11 -9.45 -12.49
N VAL A 14 3.38 -8.47 -11.99
CA VAL A 14 3.87 -7.09 -11.77
C VAL A 14 4.18 -6.87 -10.30
N ASP A 15 3.34 -7.38 -9.42
CA ASP A 15 3.43 -7.20 -7.98
C ASP A 15 2.98 -8.44 -7.20
N VAL A 16 3.36 -8.47 -5.94
CA VAL A 16 2.94 -9.51 -4.99
C VAL A 16 2.60 -8.88 -3.66
N THR A 17 1.69 -9.51 -2.93
CA THR A 17 1.39 -9.16 -1.54
C THR A 17 2.11 -10.11 -0.60
N ILE A 18 2.85 -9.57 0.36
CA ILE A 18 3.47 -10.39 1.41
C ILE A 18 2.39 -10.75 2.42
N THR A 19 2.00 -12.00 2.47
CA THR A 19 0.95 -12.49 3.37
C THR A 19 1.47 -12.73 4.76
N ARG A 20 2.63 -13.39 4.86
CA ARG A 20 3.21 -13.81 6.14
C ARG A 20 4.72 -13.95 6.05
N TRP A 21 5.40 -13.60 7.14
CA TRP A 21 6.80 -13.93 7.39
C TRP A 21 6.87 -15.12 8.35
N ASN A 22 7.71 -16.09 8.03
CA ASN A 22 7.95 -17.26 8.90
C ASN A 22 9.11 -17.05 9.85
N TYR A 23 9.99 -16.09 9.55
CA TYR A 23 11.18 -15.74 10.33
C TYR A 23 11.18 -14.25 10.68
N ALA A 24 11.82 -13.92 11.79
CA ALA A 24 12.02 -12.55 12.23
C ALA A 24 13.47 -12.10 11.99
N VAL A 25 13.70 -10.78 12.07
CA VAL A 25 15.06 -10.23 12.02
C VAL A 25 15.86 -10.78 13.21
N GLY A 26 17.03 -11.36 12.93
CA GLY A 26 17.90 -12.02 13.88
C GLY A 26 17.80 -13.56 13.88
N ASP A 27 16.80 -14.12 13.19
CA ASP A 27 16.65 -15.57 13.12
C ASP A 27 17.64 -16.19 12.12
N ALA A 28 18.15 -17.38 12.48
CA ALA A 28 18.95 -18.17 11.57
C ALA A 28 18.04 -18.89 10.56
N VAL A 29 18.35 -18.78 9.29
CA VAL A 29 17.62 -19.38 8.19
C VAL A 29 18.52 -20.28 7.37
N GLN A 30 17.96 -21.34 6.80
CA GLN A 30 18.69 -22.28 5.95
C GLN A 30 18.25 -22.16 4.49
N GLU A 31 19.15 -22.48 3.59
CA GLU A 31 18.83 -22.53 2.16
C GLU A 31 17.71 -23.54 1.91
N GLY A 32 16.65 -23.09 1.24
CA GLY A 32 15.47 -23.88 0.94
C GLY A 32 14.32 -23.74 1.93
N ASP A 33 14.52 -23.08 3.08
CA ASP A 33 13.46 -22.80 4.03
C ASP A 33 12.43 -21.81 3.43
N CYS A 34 11.17 -21.95 3.81
CA CYS A 34 10.13 -21.00 3.43
C CYS A 34 10.29 -19.73 4.26
N LEU A 35 10.82 -18.67 3.67
CA LEU A 35 11.05 -17.37 4.32
C LEU A 35 9.76 -16.60 4.54
N ALA A 36 8.95 -16.51 3.49
CA ALA A 36 7.71 -15.76 3.50
C ALA A 36 6.68 -16.35 2.52
N GLU A 37 5.42 -16.14 2.80
CA GLU A 37 4.32 -16.45 1.90
C GLU A 37 3.94 -15.20 1.09
N LEU A 38 3.87 -15.35 -0.22
CA LEU A 38 3.51 -14.31 -1.17
C LEU A 38 2.17 -14.67 -1.81
N THR A 39 1.26 -13.73 -1.87
CA THR A 39 -0.02 -13.89 -2.55
C THR A 39 -0.08 -12.99 -3.77
N THR A 40 -0.51 -13.56 -4.88
CA THR A 40 -0.84 -12.84 -6.11
C THR A 40 -2.35 -12.89 -6.32
N ASP A 41 -2.83 -12.25 -7.37
CA ASP A 41 -4.25 -12.31 -7.78
C ASP A 41 -4.72 -13.73 -8.15
N LYS A 42 -3.78 -14.64 -8.46
CA LYS A 42 -4.08 -15.99 -8.97
C LYS A 42 -3.69 -17.12 -8.04
N ALA A 43 -2.63 -16.95 -7.24
CA ALA A 43 -2.07 -18.03 -6.43
C ALA A 43 -1.29 -17.52 -5.22
N VAL A 44 -1.04 -18.45 -4.28
CA VAL A 44 -0.12 -18.24 -3.16
C VAL A 44 1.19 -18.95 -3.48
N TYR A 45 2.29 -18.24 -3.30
CA TYR A 45 3.65 -18.75 -3.51
C TYR A 45 4.46 -18.69 -2.22
N GLU A 46 5.33 -19.65 -2.06
CA GLU A 46 6.29 -19.67 -0.97
C GLU A 46 7.65 -19.14 -1.47
N LEU A 47 8.17 -18.13 -0.81
CA LEU A 47 9.50 -17.62 -1.09
C LEU A 47 10.54 -18.40 -0.27
N SER A 48 11.36 -19.16 -0.96
CA SER A 48 12.44 -19.91 -0.31
C SER A 48 13.66 -19.04 -0.06
N VAL A 49 14.39 -19.36 1.00
CA VAL A 49 15.66 -18.76 1.36
C VAL A 49 16.72 -19.19 0.33
N PRO A 50 17.42 -18.25 -0.34
CA PRO A 50 18.40 -18.57 -1.36
C PRO A 50 19.76 -19.00 -0.81
N VAL A 51 20.08 -18.65 0.41
CA VAL A 51 21.35 -18.99 1.09
C VAL A 51 21.14 -19.11 2.60
N SER A 52 21.86 -19.99 3.24
CA SER A 52 21.85 -20.11 4.70
C SER A 52 22.55 -18.92 5.35
N GLY A 53 22.01 -18.44 6.47
CA GLY A 53 22.56 -17.31 7.21
C GLY A 53 21.62 -16.79 8.27
N THR A 54 21.83 -15.57 8.71
CA THR A 54 20.94 -14.85 9.63
C THR A 54 20.13 -13.81 8.86
N LEU A 55 18.85 -13.73 9.13
CA LEU A 55 17.97 -12.70 8.57
C LEU A 55 18.30 -11.36 9.23
N LEU A 56 18.98 -10.49 8.50
CA LEU A 56 19.52 -9.24 9.06
C LEU A 56 18.55 -8.08 8.99
N ALA A 57 17.76 -8.00 7.94
CA ALA A 57 16.78 -6.94 7.76
C ALA A 57 15.57 -7.41 6.95
N ILE A 58 14.41 -6.83 7.25
CA ILE A 58 13.16 -6.98 6.51
C ILE A 58 12.71 -5.58 6.08
N TYR A 59 12.63 -5.35 4.77
CA TYR A 59 12.22 -4.05 4.20
C TYR A 59 10.75 -3.99 3.77
N ALA A 60 10.09 -5.13 3.71
CA ALA A 60 8.69 -5.21 3.35
C ALA A 60 7.86 -5.86 4.46
N GLN A 61 6.85 -5.17 4.94
CA GLN A 61 6.01 -5.64 6.03
C GLN A 61 4.95 -6.63 5.54
N THR A 62 4.39 -7.40 6.46
CA THR A 62 3.21 -8.23 6.22
C THR A 62 2.06 -7.37 5.69
N LYS A 63 1.34 -7.87 4.70
CA LYS A 63 0.24 -7.19 3.99
C LYS A 63 0.68 -6.01 3.10
N SER A 64 1.97 -5.83 2.85
CA SER A 64 2.44 -4.86 1.87
C SER A 64 2.46 -5.44 0.47
N VAL A 65 2.10 -4.62 -0.51
CA VAL A 65 2.20 -4.94 -1.93
C VAL A 65 3.52 -4.38 -2.44
N VAL A 66 4.32 -5.22 -3.04
CA VAL A 66 5.64 -4.88 -3.55
C VAL A 66 5.82 -5.38 -4.98
N PRO A 67 6.51 -4.63 -5.84
CA PRO A 67 6.76 -5.06 -7.21
C PRO A 67 7.75 -6.24 -7.27
N VAL A 68 7.72 -6.98 -8.36
CA VAL A 68 8.75 -7.99 -8.64
C VAL A 68 10.13 -7.37 -8.67
N LYS A 69 11.15 -8.15 -8.28
CA LYS A 69 12.55 -7.72 -8.11
C LYS A 69 12.80 -6.77 -6.92
N TYR A 70 11.78 -6.42 -6.15
CA TYR A 70 11.95 -5.66 -4.92
C TYR A 70 12.76 -6.44 -3.89
N VAL A 71 13.74 -5.78 -3.26
CA VAL A 71 14.53 -6.38 -2.18
C VAL A 71 13.71 -6.34 -0.90
N ILE A 72 13.24 -7.49 -0.45
CA ILE A 72 12.37 -7.60 0.73
C ILE A 72 13.12 -7.87 2.01
N ALA A 73 14.31 -8.50 1.91
CA ALA A 73 15.11 -8.87 3.06
C ALA A 73 16.59 -8.97 2.70
N ILE A 74 17.44 -8.96 3.72
CA ILE A 74 18.87 -9.25 3.61
C ILE A 74 19.24 -10.39 4.56
N ILE A 75 19.98 -11.36 4.03
CA ILE A 75 20.56 -12.49 4.76
C ILE A 75 22.07 -12.36 4.74
N GLY A 76 22.72 -12.57 5.87
CA GLY A 76 24.17 -12.51 6.00
C GLY A 76 24.66 -13.05 7.33
N SER A 77 25.88 -12.72 7.70
CA SER A 77 26.46 -13.08 9.01
C SER A 77 25.94 -12.16 10.12
N ALA A 78 25.73 -12.68 11.31
CA ALA A 78 25.21 -11.93 12.46
C ALA A 78 26.00 -10.67 12.84
N ASP A 79 27.29 -10.62 12.46
CA ASP A 79 28.21 -9.50 12.74
C ASP A 79 28.21 -8.43 11.64
N GLU A 80 27.41 -8.59 10.59
CA GLU A 80 27.39 -7.69 9.43
C GLU A 80 26.48 -6.49 9.68
N VAL A 81 27.01 -5.28 9.48
CA VAL A 81 26.23 -4.04 9.61
C VAL A 81 25.31 -3.90 8.42
N VAL A 82 24.02 -3.91 8.70
CA VAL A 82 22.97 -3.79 7.68
C VAL A 82 22.51 -2.34 7.55
N PRO A 83 22.32 -1.83 6.35
CA PRO A 83 21.65 -0.56 6.18
C PRO A 83 20.23 -0.62 6.77
N THR A 84 19.90 0.31 7.64
CA THR A 84 18.54 0.42 8.21
C THR A 84 17.53 0.84 7.16
N GLU A 85 18.02 1.47 6.09
CA GLU A 85 17.18 1.91 4.97
C GLU A 85 17.16 0.88 3.85
N PRO A 86 16.02 0.74 3.17
CA PRO A 86 15.92 -0.13 2.01
C PRO A 86 16.90 0.31 0.91
N PRO A 87 17.46 -0.64 0.14
CA PRO A 87 18.37 -0.30 -0.95
C PRO A 87 17.77 0.72 -1.92
N PRO A 88 18.58 1.62 -2.51
CA PRO A 88 18.09 2.64 -3.44
C PRO A 88 17.38 2.03 -4.67
N GLU A 89 17.69 0.80 -5.00
CA GLU A 89 17.00 0.01 -6.04
C GLU A 89 15.51 -0.12 -5.75
N ASN A 90 15.12 -0.26 -4.48
CA ASN A 90 13.73 -0.34 -4.05
C ASN A 90 12.97 0.96 -4.31
N ALA A 91 13.61 2.11 -4.09
CA ALA A 91 13.01 3.40 -4.37
C ALA A 91 12.72 3.59 -5.87
N VAL A 92 13.65 3.15 -6.73
CA VAL A 92 13.47 3.20 -8.19
C VAL A 92 12.34 2.26 -8.63
N LEU A 93 12.28 1.05 -8.08
CA LEU A 93 11.22 0.08 -8.40
C LEU A 93 9.85 0.57 -7.92
N MET A 94 9.78 1.15 -6.73
CA MET A 94 8.54 1.72 -6.20
C MET A 94 8.09 2.94 -7.00
N ALA A 95 9.01 3.79 -7.44
CA ALA A 95 8.68 4.93 -8.29
C ALA A 95 8.17 4.50 -9.68
N ALA A 96 8.77 3.45 -10.26
CA ALA A 96 8.30 2.88 -11.52
C ALA A 96 6.96 2.14 -11.38
N TYR A 97 6.70 1.56 -10.20
CA TYR A 97 5.45 0.88 -9.88
C TYR A 97 4.30 1.83 -9.54
N GLN A 98 4.60 3.02 -9.02
CA GLN A 98 3.63 4.09 -8.80
C GLN A 98 3.18 4.68 -10.14
N ASP A 99 2.48 3.89 -10.94
CA ASP A 99 1.80 4.37 -12.13
C ASP A 99 0.80 5.47 -11.71
N PRO A 100 0.75 6.62 -12.40
CA PRO A 100 -0.19 7.71 -12.10
C PRO A 100 -1.65 7.26 -12.00
N LEU A 101 -2.02 6.24 -12.76
CA LEU A 101 -3.35 5.62 -12.71
C LEU A 101 -3.60 4.81 -11.43
N ALA A 102 -2.57 4.13 -10.89
CA ALA A 102 -2.69 3.38 -9.64
C ALA A 102 -2.75 4.32 -8.43
N THR A 103 -2.15 5.50 -8.51
CA THR A 103 -2.19 6.54 -7.46
C THR A 103 -3.60 7.12 -7.33
N ALA A 104 -4.32 7.29 -8.43
CA ALA A 104 -5.72 7.76 -8.41
C ALA A 104 -6.65 6.78 -7.68
N THR A 105 -6.47 5.47 -7.87
CA THR A 105 -7.28 4.43 -7.21
C THR A 105 -6.87 4.23 -5.74
N ARG A 106 -5.62 4.53 -5.38
CA ARG A 106 -5.08 4.32 -4.03
C ARG A 106 -5.30 5.51 -3.10
N VAL A 107 -5.42 6.71 -3.63
CA VAL A 107 -5.80 7.91 -2.88
C VAL A 107 -7.25 7.80 -2.41
N GLU A 108 -8.13 7.17 -3.18
CA GLU A 108 -9.51 6.91 -2.76
C GLU A 108 -9.62 5.88 -1.61
N ALA A 109 -8.64 4.99 -1.43
CA ALA A 109 -8.66 4.00 -0.34
C ALA A 109 -8.07 4.52 0.98
N LYS A 110 -7.34 5.63 0.99
CA LYS A 110 -6.66 6.18 2.18
C LYS A 110 -7.35 7.38 2.80
N GLU A 111 -8.23 8.04 2.07
CA GLU A 111 -9.19 8.98 2.63
C GLU A 111 -10.56 8.33 2.68
N LYS A 112 -10.89 7.72 3.82
CA LYS A 112 -12.26 7.76 4.29
C LYS A 112 -12.56 9.23 4.63
N ALA A 113 -12.60 10.07 3.63
CA ALA A 113 -13.36 11.29 3.73
C ALA A 113 -14.76 10.89 4.21
N PRO A 114 -15.31 11.55 5.21
CA PRO A 114 -16.66 11.26 5.66
C PRO A 114 -17.54 11.29 4.41
N ARG A 115 -18.16 10.15 4.09
CA ARG A 115 -19.03 10.06 2.91
C ARG A 115 -20.13 11.07 3.12
N ILE A 116 -20.00 12.22 2.47
CA ILE A 116 -20.98 13.29 2.51
C ILE A 116 -22.27 12.71 1.94
N ARG A 117 -23.24 12.48 2.82
CA ARG A 117 -24.57 12.03 2.43
C ARG A 117 -25.34 13.26 1.97
N ALA A 118 -25.29 13.55 0.70
CA ALA A 118 -26.06 14.60 0.08
C ALA A 118 -27.06 14.00 -0.91
N THR A 119 -28.26 14.56 -0.94
CA THR A 119 -29.27 14.17 -1.93
C THR A 119 -28.79 14.52 -3.35
N PRO A 120 -29.24 13.79 -4.40
CA PRO A 120 -28.86 14.11 -5.78
C PRO A 120 -29.16 15.56 -6.16
N ARG A 121 -30.22 16.12 -5.62
CA ARG A 121 -30.63 17.51 -5.84
C ARG A 121 -29.69 18.50 -5.17
N ALA A 122 -29.30 18.24 -3.92
CA ALA A 122 -28.34 19.05 -3.20
C ALA A 122 -26.95 19.04 -3.89
N ARG A 123 -26.52 17.92 -4.45
CA ARG A 123 -25.27 17.86 -5.21
C ARG A 123 -25.30 18.72 -6.47
N ARG A 124 -26.43 18.76 -7.20
CA ARG A 124 -26.56 19.61 -8.38
C ARG A 124 -26.50 21.09 -8.01
N LEU A 125 -27.23 21.50 -6.98
CA LEU A 125 -27.24 22.88 -6.48
C LEU A 125 -25.84 23.31 -5.97
N ALA A 126 -25.13 22.44 -5.28
CA ALA A 126 -23.77 22.72 -4.82
C ALA A 126 -22.80 22.97 -5.99
N VAL A 127 -22.90 22.20 -7.08
CA VAL A 127 -22.08 22.41 -8.27
C VAL A 127 -22.47 23.69 -9.00
N GLU A 128 -23.76 23.97 -9.12
CA GLU A 128 -24.29 25.16 -9.79
C GLU A 128 -23.87 26.45 -9.09
N HIS A 129 -23.86 26.45 -7.76
CA HIS A 129 -23.51 27.60 -6.94
C HIS A 129 -22.08 27.55 -6.37
N ASN A 130 -21.24 26.61 -6.82
CA ASN A 130 -19.86 26.42 -6.39
C ASN A 130 -19.70 26.28 -4.86
N LEU A 131 -20.63 25.59 -4.24
CA LEU A 131 -20.70 25.38 -2.79
C LEU A 131 -19.95 24.12 -2.36
N ASP A 132 -19.19 24.21 -1.28
CA ASP A 132 -18.45 23.09 -0.72
C ASP A 132 -19.32 22.31 0.27
N LEU A 133 -19.83 21.16 -0.14
CA LEU A 133 -20.67 20.28 0.68
C LEU A 133 -19.96 19.80 1.95
N ALA A 134 -18.63 19.70 1.94
CA ALA A 134 -17.86 19.30 3.12
C ALA A 134 -17.86 20.38 4.19
N LYS A 135 -17.73 21.64 3.79
CA LYS A 135 -17.82 22.79 4.69
C LYS A 135 -19.21 22.93 5.29
N ILE A 136 -20.23 22.83 4.46
CA ILE A 136 -21.64 22.93 4.87
C ILE A 136 -22.01 21.82 5.85
N GLN A 137 -21.52 20.61 5.64
CA GLN A 137 -21.74 19.50 6.56
C GLN A 137 -21.04 19.72 7.91
N ALA A 138 -19.84 20.30 7.91
CA ALA A 138 -19.12 20.62 9.13
C ALA A 138 -19.78 21.75 9.94
N GLU A 139 -20.30 22.76 9.25
CA GLU A 139 -20.98 23.90 9.90
C GLU A 139 -22.37 23.55 10.44
N THR A 140 -23.15 22.78 9.67
CA THR A 140 -24.52 22.43 10.03
C THR A 140 -24.63 21.16 10.85
N ASN A 141 -23.53 20.39 10.92
CA ASN A 141 -23.49 19.06 11.57
C ASN A 141 -24.61 18.13 11.10
N ALA A 142 -25.08 18.34 9.87
CA ALA A 142 -26.19 17.62 9.30
C ALA A 142 -25.81 16.19 8.90
N LYS A 143 -26.60 15.24 9.30
CA LYS A 143 -26.40 13.81 8.99
C LYS A 143 -26.58 13.51 7.49
N VAL A 144 -27.36 14.35 6.79
CA VAL A 144 -27.62 14.33 5.35
C VAL A 144 -27.81 15.76 4.87
N ILE A 145 -27.14 16.14 3.81
CA ILE A 145 -27.33 17.47 3.19
C ILE A 145 -28.46 17.37 2.17
N ASP A 146 -29.52 18.09 2.42
CA ASP A 146 -30.64 18.24 1.50
C ASP A 146 -30.78 19.71 1.03
N GLU A 147 -31.74 19.96 0.16
CA GLU A 147 -32.04 21.29 -0.35
C GLU A 147 -32.34 22.32 0.77
N LYS A 148 -32.92 21.87 1.88
CA LYS A 148 -33.25 22.75 3.02
C LYS A 148 -32.00 23.20 3.77
N VAL A 149 -30.99 22.36 3.84
CA VAL A 149 -29.69 22.69 4.47
C VAL A 149 -28.90 23.66 3.60
N LEU A 150 -29.09 23.60 2.27
CA LEU A 150 -28.43 24.50 1.31
C LEU A 150 -29.16 25.85 1.16
N ALA A 151 -30.43 25.92 1.49
CA ALA A 151 -31.24 27.12 1.32
C ALA A 151 -30.60 28.44 1.83
N PRO A 152 -29.97 28.48 3.04
CA PRO A 152 -29.30 29.70 3.54
C PRO A 152 -28.06 30.09 2.73
N TYR A 153 -27.44 29.14 2.00
CA TYR A 153 -26.21 29.35 1.21
C TYR A 153 -26.51 29.68 -0.27
N LEU A 154 -27.73 29.45 -0.72
CA LEU A 154 -28.17 29.75 -2.10
C LEU A 154 -28.54 31.20 -2.30
N ASN A 155 -28.69 31.98 -1.22
CA ASN A 155 -29.23 33.35 -1.25
C ASN A 155 -28.15 34.42 -0.94
N GLN A 156 -26.87 34.05 -1.11
CA GLN A 156 -25.77 35.02 -1.00
C GLN A 156 -25.16 35.33 -2.37
#